data_c82782fe1123d5cfd33d0a8f8f68846c
#
_entry.id   c82782fe1123d5cfd33d0a8f8f68846c
#
_cell.length_a   1.000
_cell.length_b   1.000
_cell.length_c   1.000
_cell.angle_alpha   90.00
_cell.angle_beta   90.00
_cell.angle_gamma   90.00
#
_symmetry.space_group_name_H-M   'P 1'
#
loop_
_entity.id
_entity.type
_entity.pdbx_description
1 polymer ?
#
loop_
_entity_poly.entity_id
_entity_poly.type
_entity_poly.pdbx_seq_one_letter_code
_entity_poly.pdbx_strand_id
1 'polypeptide(L)'
;SLPWQHASVTGGRWSGNDTPRVFELRGKTLGIVGLGSIGKKVARLAQAFGMTVTYYDIRRLSEDREDALGVRFRLLDEMFEAADVVTLHVPLNESTHHLINADRLARMQASSILVNTSRGPVVDETALTEALTARRLFAAGLDVFNDEPPAPDNALFALDNVVLTPHLAGPTYESHEARIRNGFDNVQRVARGEAPLWVIPELG
;
A
#
# COMPACT_ATOMS: atom_id res chain seq x y z
N SER A 1 5.02 8.61 12.22
CA SER A 1 5.84 8.86 13.43
C SER A 1 5.25 8.33 14.73
N LEU A 2 4.07 7.67 14.74
CA LEU A 2 3.48 7.12 15.97
C LEU A 2 4.42 6.16 16.72
N PRO A 3 5.10 5.17 16.09
CA PRO A 3 6.03 4.30 16.80
C PRO A 3 7.15 5.08 17.50
N TRP A 4 7.70 6.10 16.82
CA TRP A 4 8.72 6.95 17.40
C TRP A 4 8.19 7.79 18.58
N GLN A 5 7.00 8.39 18.43
CA GLN A 5 6.37 9.19 19.48
C GLN A 5 6.07 8.34 20.71
N HIS A 6 5.54 7.13 20.53
CA HIS A 6 5.32 6.19 21.60
C HIS A 6 6.62 5.84 22.33
N ALA A 7 7.66 5.43 21.58
CA ALA A 7 8.96 5.10 22.16
C ALA A 7 9.62 6.31 22.85
N SER A 8 9.41 7.53 22.35
CA SER A 8 9.90 8.76 22.99
C SER A 8 9.26 8.94 24.37
N VAL A 9 7.92 8.90 24.44
CA VAL A 9 7.18 9.11 25.69
C VAL A 9 7.47 8.01 26.72
N THR A 10 7.46 6.75 26.30
CA THR A 10 7.77 5.61 27.20
C THR A 10 9.22 5.60 27.65
N GLY A 11 10.14 6.19 26.87
CA GLY A 11 11.54 6.44 27.24
C GLY A 11 11.76 7.71 28.06
N GLY A 12 10.70 8.38 28.57
CA GLY A 12 10.78 9.57 29.39
C GLY A 12 11.12 10.86 28.65
N ARG A 13 11.08 10.88 27.31
CA ARG A 13 11.30 12.07 26.48
C ARG A 13 9.97 12.70 26.10
N TRP A 14 9.78 13.95 26.47
CA TRP A 14 8.59 14.74 26.19
C TRP A 14 8.96 15.86 25.24
N SER A 15 8.59 15.79 24.01
CA SER A 15 8.88 16.72 22.92
C SER A 15 10.30 17.31 22.91
N GLY A 16 10.85 17.56 21.78
CA GLY A 16 12.17 18.14 21.63
C GLY A 16 12.51 18.46 20.19
N ASN A 17 13.67 19.05 19.97
CA ASN A 17 14.18 19.40 18.64
C ASN A 17 14.42 18.18 17.73
N ASP A 18 14.43 16.97 18.31
CA ASP A 18 14.66 15.70 17.59
C ASP A 18 13.35 15.04 17.10
N THR A 19 12.21 15.76 17.19
CA THR A 19 10.93 15.23 16.69
C THR A 19 10.99 15.04 15.17
N PRO A 20 10.67 13.84 14.65
CA PRO A 20 10.61 13.62 13.22
C PRO A 20 9.66 14.60 12.54
N ARG A 21 10.01 15.03 11.33
CA ARG A 21 9.14 15.88 10.54
C ARG A 21 7.79 15.20 10.31
N VAL A 22 6.71 15.91 10.58
CA VAL A 22 5.34 15.50 10.27
C VAL A 22 4.79 16.41 9.19
N PHE A 23 3.97 15.82 8.32
CA PHE A 23 3.43 16.52 7.15
C PHE A 23 1.90 16.43 7.15
N GLU A 24 1.28 17.47 6.68
CA GLU A 24 -0.16 17.48 6.38
C GLU A 24 -0.44 16.63 5.14
N LEU A 25 -1.54 15.87 5.15
CA LEU A 25 -2.02 15.16 3.96
C LEU A 25 -2.77 16.08 3.00
N ARG A 26 -3.38 17.14 3.53
CA ARG A 26 -4.12 18.13 2.74
C ARG A 26 -3.23 18.75 1.65
N GLY A 27 -3.74 18.77 0.43
CA GLY A 27 -3.04 19.32 -0.73
C GLY A 27 -1.95 18.43 -1.31
N LYS A 28 -1.72 17.23 -0.73
CA LYS A 28 -0.79 16.22 -1.26
C LYS A 28 -1.47 15.34 -2.31
N THR A 29 -0.66 14.77 -3.19
CA THR A 29 -1.12 13.84 -4.23
C THR A 29 -0.87 12.41 -3.82
N LEU A 30 -1.94 11.59 -3.79
CA LEU A 30 -1.86 10.14 -3.65
C LEU A 30 -1.93 9.48 -5.02
N GLY A 31 -0.92 8.69 -5.37
CA GLY A 31 -0.91 7.78 -6.50
C GLY A 31 -1.32 6.38 -6.06
N ILE A 32 -2.39 5.83 -6.65
CA ILE A 32 -2.90 4.49 -6.35
C ILE A 32 -2.56 3.55 -7.51
N VAL A 33 -1.73 2.54 -7.27
CA VAL A 33 -1.47 1.46 -8.23
C VAL A 33 -2.44 0.32 -7.96
N GLY A 34 -3.43 0.14 -8.84
CA GLY A 34 -4.52 -0.81 -8.68
C GLY A 34 -5.77 -0.19 -8.02
N LEU A 35 -6.76 0.19 -8.84
CA LEU A 35 -8.02 0.81 -8.38
C LEU A 35 -9.15 -0.23 -8.23
N GLY A 36 -8.84 -1.37 -7.63
CA GLY A 36 -9.78 -2.41 -7.27
C GLY A 36 -10.65 -2.02 -6.06
N SER A 37 -11.22 -3.03 -5.38
CA SER A 37 -12.10 -2.81 -4.22
C SER A 37 -11.40 -2.07 -3.07
N ILE A 38 -10.12 -2.38 -2.81
CA ILE A 38 -9.32 -1.73 -1.75
C ILE A 38 -8.91 -0.33 -2.20
N GLY A 39 -8.30 -0.19 -3.39
CA GLY A 39 -7.85 1.11 -3.91
C GLY A 39 -8.95 2.17 -3.93
N LYS A 40 -10.19 1.80 -4.31
CA LYS A 40 -11.36 2.71 -4.26
C LYS A 40 -11.72 3.17 -2.85
N LYS A 41 -11.56 2.30 -1.84
CA LYS A 41 -11.79 2.68 -0.44
C LYS A 41 -10.70 3.64 0.05
N VAL A 42 -9.45 3.35 -0.29
CA VAL A 42 -8.29 4.21 0.02
C VAL A 42 -8.45 5.58 -0.65
N ALA A 43 -8.89 5.62 -1.92
CA ALA A 43 -9.16 6.88 -2.61
C ALA A 43 -10.14 7.77 -1.85
N ARG A 44 -11.28 7.22 -1.40
CA ARG A 44 -12.29 7.97 -0.62
C ARG A 44 -11.73 8.49 0.71
N LEU A 45 -10.94 7.67 1.41
CA LEU A 45 -10.31 8.08 2.67
C LEU A 45 -9.28 9.19 2.44
N ALA A 46 -8.44 9.08 1.42
CA ALA A 46 -7.45 10.10 1.08
C ALA A 46 -8.13 11.44 0.73
N GLN A 47 -9.21 11.42 -0.02
CA GLN A 47 -10.02 12.61 -0.32
C GLN A 47 -10.61 13.26 0.93
N ALA A 48 -11.07 12.45 1.90
CA ALA A 48 -11.57 12.98 3.17
C ALA A 48 -10.47 13.72 3.97
N PHE A 49 -9.20 13.36 3.76
CA PHE A 49 -8.03 14.08 4.29
C PHE A 49 -7.59 15.27 3.40
N GLY A 50 -8.32 15.55 2.31
CA GLY A 50 -8.00 16.67 1.41
C GLY A 50 -6.87 16.40 0.42
N MET A 51 -6.58 15.12 0.12
CA MET A 51 -5.61 14.75 -0.91
C MET A 51 -6.23 14.78 -2.30
N THR A 52 -5.40 15.10 -3.31
CA THR A 52 -5.70 14.80 -4.72
C THR A 52 -5.36 13.34 -5.01
N VAL A 53 -6.25 12.62 -5.69
CA VAL A 53 -6.04 11.19 -5.96
C VAL A 53 -5.87 10.94 -7.45
N THR A 54 -4.73 10.36 -7.82
CA THR A 54 -4.48 9.79 -9.15
C THR A 54 -4.39 8.28 -9.06
N TYR A 55 -4.63 7.58 -10.16
CA TYR A 55 -4.52 6.13 -10.17
C TYR A 55 -3.95 5.61 -11.48
N TYR A 56 -3.34 4.44 -11.40
CA TYR A 56 -3.03 3.56 -12.51
C TYR A 56 -3.71 2.21 -12.30
N ASP A 57 -4.34 1.72 -13.35
CA ASP A 57 -4.90 0.37 -13.40
C ASP A 57 -4.85 -0.12 -14.85
N ILE A 58 -4.74 -1.42 -15.07
CA ILE A 58 -4.82 -2.02 -16.41
C ILE A 58 -6.20 -1.81 -17.04
N ARG A 59 -7.23 -1.59 -16.22
CA ARG A 59 -8.59 -1.23 -16.63
C ARG A 59 -8.89 0.20 -16.19
N ARG A 60 -8.70 1.14 -17.13
CA ARG A 60 -9.08 2.53 -16.90
C ARG A 60 -10.60 2.65 -16.72
N LEU A 61 -11.03 3.43 -15.75
CA LEU A 61 -12.43 3.81 -15.59
C LEU A 61 -12.88 4.74 -16.73
N SER A 62 -14.19 4.78 -17.02
CA SER A 62 -14.78 5.84 -17.82
C SER A 62 -14.73 7.19 -17.09
N GLU A 63 -14.76 8.30 -17.83
CA GLU A 63 -14.63 9.63 -17.25
C GLU A 63 -15.70 9.93 -16.19
N ASP A 64 -16.96 9.55 -16.45
CA ASP A 64 -18.06 9.69 -15.48
C ASP A 64 -17.82 8.90 -14.18
N ARG A 65 -17.15 7.74 -14.25
CA ARG A 65 -16.75 6.98 -13.06
C ARG A 65 -15.54 7.59 -12.35
N GLU A 66 -14.60 8.15 -13.12
CA GLU A 66 -13.49 8.92 -12.55
C GLU A 66 -14.03 10.15 -11.80
N ASP A 67 -14.97 10.89 -12.42
CA ASP A 67 -15.63 12.05 -11.80
C ASP A 67 -16.41 11.67 -10.56
N ALA A 68 -17.25 10.64 -10.64
CA ALA A 68 -18.05 10.17 -9.50
C ALA A 68 -17.20 9.69 -8.31
N LEU A 69 -15.98 9.16 -8.57
CA LEU A 69 -15.04 8.74 -7.54
C LEU A 69 -14.06 9.86 -7.15
N GLY A 70 -13.97 10.95 -7.91
CA GLY A 70 -13.03 12.05 -7.69
C GLY A 70 -11.58 11.66 -7.92
N VAL A 71 -11.30 10.79 -8.89
CA VAL A 71 -9.93 10.31 -9.21
C VAL A 71 -9.58 10.61 -10.65
N ARG A 72 -8.29 10.63 -10.99
CA ARG A 72 -7.81 10.80 -12.36
C ARG A 72 -6.79 9.73 -12.73
N PHE A 73 -7.00 9.12 -13.90
CA PHE A 73 -6.03 8.18 -14.47
C PHE A 73 -4.73 8.91 -14.83
N ARG A 74 -3.60 8.26 -14.57
CA ARG A 74 -2.27 8.65 -15.03
C ARG A 74 -1.52 7.41 -15.52
N LEU A 75 -0.63 7.61 -16.49
CA LEU A 75 0.34 6.58 -16.83
C LEU A 75 1.22 6.32 -15.60
N LEU A 76 1.68 5.09 -15.46
CA LEU A 76 2.34 4.64 -14.24
C LEU A 76 3.57 5.51 -13.92
N ASP A 77 4.43 5.75 -14.89
CA ASP A 77 5.66 6.53 -14.72
C ASP A 77 5.36 8.01 -14.39
N GLU A 78 4.37 8.63 -15.07
CA GLU A 78 3.92 10.00 -14.76
C GLU A 78 3.37 10.13 -13.32
N MET A 79 2.69 9.08 -12.85
CA MET A 79 2.16 9.06 -11.49
C MET A 79 3.29 9.00 -10.47
N PHE A 80 4.35 8.22 -10.72
CA PHE A 80 5.53 8.15 -9.85
C PHE A 80 6.27 9.49 -9.74
N GLU A 81 6.36 10.24 -10.85
CA GLU A 81 7.00 11.57 -10.87
C GLU A 81 6.21 12.62 -10.09
N ALA A 82 4.88 12.52 -10.07
CA ALA A 82 3.99 13.54 -9.54
C ALA A 82 3.48 13.28 -8.11
N ALA A 83 3.47 12.03 -7.65
CA ALA A 83 2.85 11.67 -6.38
C ALA A 83 3.74 11.94 -5.17
N ASP A 84 3.16 12.54 -4.13
CA ASP A 84 3.79 12.65 -2.79
C ASP A 84 3.76 11.31 -2.06
N VAL A 85 2.71 10.51 -2.27
CA VAL A 85 2.56 9.17 -1.70
C VAL A 85 2.11 8.22 -2.80
N VAL A 86 2.76 7.08 -2.92
CA VAL A 86 2.32 5.98 -3.80
C VAL A 86 1.91 4.80 -2.94
N THR A 87 0.74 4.22 -3.22
CA THR A 87 0.22 3.04 -2.52
C THR A 87 -0.16 1.94 -3.50
N LEU A 88 0.18 0.69 -3.14
CA LEU A 88 0.07 -0.47 -4.02
C LEU A 88 -1.09 -1.36 -3.59
N HIS A 89 -1.99 -1.66 -4.55
CA HIS A 89 -3.19 -2.49 -4.37
C HIS A 89 -3.40 -3.45 -5.53
N VAL A 90 -2.33 -3.98 -6.09
CA VAL A 90 -2.33 -4.95 -7.19
C VAL A 90 -2.10 -6.36 -6.67
N PRO A 91 -2.63 -7.41 -7.33
CA PRO A 91 -2.24 -8.79 -7.04
C PRO A 91 -0.79 -9.03 -7.49
N LEU A 92 -0.14 -10.06 -6.93
CA LEU A 92 1.14 -10.54 -7.44
C LEU A 92 0.89 -11.55 -8.58
N ASN A 93 1.44 -11.23 -9.74
CA ASN A 93 1.49 -12.10 -10.92
C ASN A 93 2.72 -11.72 -11.78
N GLU A 94 2.91 -12.36 -12.93
CA GLU A 94 4.04 -12.09 -13.81
C GLU A 94 4.15 -10.61 -14.23
N SER A 95 3.03 -9.94 -14.48
CA SER A 95 3.03 -8.54 -14.91
C SER A 95 3.25 -7.53 -13.77
N THR A 96 3.11 -7.96 -12.52
CA THR A 96 3.27 -7.12 -11.34
C THR A 96 4.48 -7.49 -10.48
N HIS A 97 5.16 -8.58 -10.78
CA HIS A 97 6.44 -8.93 -10.15
C HIS A 97 7.48 -7.86 -10.46
N HIS A 98 8.08 -7.29 -9.41
CA HIS A 98 8.99 -6.16 -9.49
C HIS A 98 8.45 -5.00 -10.36
N LEU A 99 7.12 -4.81 -10.30
CA LEU A 99 6.48 -3.65 -10.94
C LEU A 99 7.14 -2.35 -10.47
N ILE A 100 7.52 -2.29 -9.19
CA ILE A 100 8.26 -1.20 -8.59
C ILE A 100 9.72 -1.61 -8.50
N ASN A 101 10.46 -1.36 -9.58
CA ASN A 101 11.87 -1.62 -9.73
C ASN A 101 12.72 -0.35 -9.47
N ALA A 102 14.04 -0.47 -9.62
CA ALA A 102 14.98 0.63 -9.42
C ALA A 102 14.66 1.87 -10.29
N ASP A 103 14.26 1.65 -11.56
CA ASP A 103 13.96 2.76 -12.49
C ASP A 103 12.73 3.55 -12.03
N ARG A 104 11.67 2.87 -11.58
CA ARG A 104 10.46 3.53 -11.06
C ARG A 104 10.71 4.19 -9.72
N LEU A 105 11.47 3.57 -8.82
CA LEU A 105 11.90 4.21 -7.57
C LEU A 105 12.71 5.48 -7.83
N ALA A 106 13.56 5.48 -8.86
CA ALA A 106 14.33 6.66 -9.24
C ALA A 106 13.50 7.81 -9.82
N ARG A 107 12.27 7.55 -10.30
CA ARG A 107 11.32 8.58 -10.75
C ARG A 107 10.59 9.26 -9.61
N MET A 108 10.50 8.62 -8.44
CA MET A 108 9.85 9.21 -7.27
C MET A 108 10.63 10.41 -6.77
N GLN A 109 9.92 11.40 -6.25
CA GLN A 109 10.57 12.56 -5.61
C GLN A 109 11.26 12.12 -4.31
N ALA A 110 12.37 12.76 -3.95
CA ALA A 110 13.08 12.48 -2.70
C ALA A 110 12.21 12.72 -1.44
N SER A 111 11.11 13.47 -1.57
CA SER A 111 10.13 13.71 -0.51
C SER A 111 8.98 12.67 -0.49
N SER A 112 8.92 11.78 -1.46
CA SER A 112 7.80 10.85 -1.62
C SER A 112 7.88 9.66 -0.66
N ILE A 113 6.72 9.08 -0.39
CA ILE A 113 6.52 7.89 0.45
C ILE A 113 5.94 6.75 -0.39
N LEU A 114 6.50 5.56 -0.26
CA LEU A 114 5.93 4.33 -0.83
C LEU A 114 5.20 3.52 0.25
N VAL A 115 4.00 3.05 -0.04
CA VAL A 115 3.24 2.16 0.85
C VAL A 115 2.91 0.86 0.13
N ASN A 116 3.33 -0.27 0.67
CA ASN A 116 2.99 -1.59 0.15
C ASN A 116 2.23 -2.42 1.19
N THR A 117 0.94 -2.61 0.95
CA THR A 117 0.05 -3.51 1.68
C THR A 117 -0.54 -4.58 0.75
N SER A 118 0.12 -4.83 -0.40
CA SER A 118 -0.32 -5.80 -1.39
C SER A 118 0.43 -7.12 -1.28
N ARG A 119 1.59 -7.24 -1.94
CA ARG A 119 2.51 -8.38 -1.84
C ARG A 119 3.96 -7.88 -1.92
N GLY A 120 4.86 -8.51 -1.17
CA GLY A 120 6.29 -8.12 -1.14
C GLY A 120 6.92 -8.04 -2.52
N PRO A 121 6.90 -9.13 -3.33
CA PRO A 121 7.56 -9.16 -4.62
C PRO A 121 6.95 -8.25 -5.73
N VAL A 122 5.93 -7.45 -5.42
CA VAL A 122 5.50 -6.34 -6.30
C VAL A 122 6.56 -5.24 -6.34
N VAL A 123 7.36 -5.14 -5.28
CA VAL A 123 8.49 -4.22 -5.15
C VAL A 123 9.79 -5.01 -5.20
N ASP A 124 10.77 -4.53 -5.94
CA ASP A 124 12.15 -4.97 -5.79
C ASP A 124 12.68 -4.47 -4.44
N GLU A 125 12.69 -5.36 -3.45
CA GLU A 125 13.04 -5.04 -2.06
C GLU A 125 14.50 -4.57 -1.93
N THR A 126 15.40 -5.11 -2.77
CA THR A 126 16.81 -4.69 -2.81
C THR A 126 16.91 -3.24 -3.30
N ALA A 127 16.28 -2.93 -4.43
CA ALA A 127 16.26 -1.58 -4.98
C ALA A 127 15.59 -0.56 -4.03
N LEU A 128 14.51 -0.97 -3.34
CA LEU A 128 13.85 -0.14 -2.33
C LEU A 128 14.77 0.14 -1.14
N THR A 129 15.45 -0.89 -0.62
CA THR A 129 16.39 -0.76 0.49
C THR A 129 17.53 0.20 0.14
N GLU A 130 18.09 0.09 -1.06
CA GLU A 130 19.12 1.01 -1.56
C GLU A 130 18.59 2.45 -1.68
N ALA A 131 17.38 2.64 -2.21
CA ALA A 131 16.77 3.96 -2.34
C ALA A 131 16.53 4.63 -0.98
N LEU A 132 16.04 3.87 0.00
CA LEU A 132 15.81 4.34 1.36
C LEU A 132 17.11 4.64 2.11
N THR A 133 18.11 3.77 2.02
CA THR A 133 19.44 3.96 2.62
C THR A 133 20.12 5.22 2.08
N ALA A 134 20.05 5.41 0.76
CA ALA A 134 20.60 6.59 0.09
C ALA A 134 19.73 7.85 0.23
N ARG A 135 18.62 7.80 0.96
CA ARG A 135 17.65 8.92 1.11
C ARG A 135 17.15 9.46 -0.23
N ARG A 136 17.12 8.64 -1.27
CA ARG A 136 16.49 8.95 -2.57
C ARG A 136 14.96 8.86 -2.52
N LEU A 137 14.45 8.21 -1.50
CA LEU A 137 13.04 8.14 -1.13
C LEU A 137 12.91 8.57 0.34
N PHE A 138 11.90 9.36 0.67
CA PHE A 138 11.74 9.89 2.04
C PHE A 138 11.48 8.77 3.04
N ALA A 139 10.49 7.92 2.77
CA ALA A 139 10.11 6.84 3.67
C ALA A 139 9.35 5.72 2.94
N ALA A 140 9.21 4.56 3.59
CA ALA A 140 8.29 3.51 3.16
C ALA A 140 7.46 2.96 4.34
N GLY A 141 6.23 2.52 4.02
CA GLY A 141 5.37 1.72 4.88
C GLY A 141 5.15 0.35 4.26
N LEU A 142 5.62 -0.71 4.90
CA LEU A 142 5.59 -2.07 4.36
C LEU A 142 4.87 -3.01 5.34
N ASP A 143 3.79 -3.62 4.87
CA ASP A 143 3.08 -4.68 5.60
C ASP A 143 3.43 -6.08 5.09
N VAL A 144 4.17 -6.14 3.98
CA VAL A 144 4.52 -7.35 3.24
C VAL A 144 5.98 -7.33 2.81
N PHE A 145 6.59 -8.52 2.69
CA PHE A 145 8.01 -8.72 2.40
C PHE A 145 8.19 -9.73 1.26
N ASN A 146 9.38 -9.75 0.67
CA ASN A 146 9.72 -10.77 -0.34
C ASN A 146 9.65 -12.17 0.24
N ASP A 147 10.24 -12.37 1.41
CA ASP A 147 10.15 -13.58 2.21
C ASP A 147 9.31 -13.31 3.46
N GLU A 148 8.34 -14.15 3.76
CA GLU A 148 7.48 -14.05 4.94
C GLU A 148 7.51 -15.35 5.74
N PRO A 149 8.05 -15.33 7.00
CA PRO A 149 8.61 -14.18 7.71
C PRO A 149 9.95 -13.71 7.12
N PRO A 150 10.25 -12.39 7.15
CA PRO A 150 11.52 -11.87 6.70
C PRO A 150 12.68 -12.35 7.58
N ALA A 151 13.87 -12.50 6.97
CA ALA A 151 15.07 -12.93 7.70
C ALA A 151 15.41 -11.95 8.84
N PRO A 152 15.95 -12.43 9.97
CA PRO A 152 16.26 -11.59 11.13
C PRO A 152 17.28 -10.46 10.84
N ASP A 153 18.09 -10.62 9.82
CA ASP A 153 19.11 -9.68 9.35
C ASP A 153 18.66 -8.85 8.13
N ASN A 154 17.36 -8.82 7.85
CA ASN A 154 16.82 -8.02 6.75
C ASN A 154 17.24 -6.55 6.91
N ALA A 155 17.86 -5.99 5.86
CA ALA A 155 18.46 -4.66 5.89
C ALA A 155 17.43 -3.54 6.15
N LEU A 156 16.15 -3.74 5.84
CA LEU A 156 15.09 -2.79 6.17
C LEU A 156 14.95 -2.56 7.68
N PHE A 157 15.32 -3.52 8.53
CA PHE A 157 15.16 -3.41 9.99
C PHE A 157 16.13 -2.39 10.61
N ALA A 158 17.22 -2.07 9.94
CA ALA A 158 18.20 -1.08 10.37
C ALA A 158 17.83 0.36 9.96
N LEU A 159 16.78 0.56 9.16
CA LEU A 159 16.41 1.86 8.64
C LEU A 159 15.41 2.57 9.57
N ASP A 160 15.63 3.88 9.78
CA ASP A 160 14.79 4.75 10.61
C ASP A 160 13.65 5.43 9.83
N ASN A 161 13.65 5.30 8.49
CA ASN A 161 12.65 5.86 7.58
C ASN A 161 11.69 4.80 7.03
N VAL A 162 11.51 3.70 7.75
CA VAL A 162 10.52 2.68 7.40
C VAL A 162 9.54 2.43 8.57
N VAL A 163 8.32 2.06 8.22
CA VAL A 163 7.32 1.51 9.14
C VAL A 163 6.99 0.12 8.65
N LEU A 164 7.21 -0.88 9.48
CA LEU A 164 7.06 -2.29 9.16
C LEU A 164 5.95 -2.92 10.02
N THR A 165 5.08 -3.71 9.40
CA THR A 165 4.02 -4.48 10.08
C THR A 165 3.98 -5.91 9.53
N PRO A 166 3.56 -6.91 10.33
CA PRO A 166 3.72 -8.33 10.00
C PRO A 166 2.51 -8.87 9.23
N HIS A 167 2.21 -8.33 8.05
CA HIS A 167 1.11 -8.72 7.14
C HIS A 167 -0.26 -8.68 7.84
N LEU A 168 -0.53 -7.57 8.55
CA LEU A 168 -1.75 -7.38 9.35
C LEU A 168 -2.59 -6.16 8.92
N ALA A 169 -2.31 -5.55 7.77
CA ALA A 169 -3.10 -4.41 7.27
C ALA A 169 -4.56 -4.76 6.93
N GLY A 170 -4.87 -6.04 6.68
CA GLY A 170 -6.20 -6.49 6.31
C GLY A 170 -6.99 -7.19 7.43
N PRO A 171 -6.41 -8.09 8.22
CA PRO A 171 -7.13 -8.86 9.22
C PRO A 171 -7.61 -8.00 10.40
N THR A 172 -8.92 -8.12 10.71
CA THR A 172 -9.50 -7.67 11.98
C THR A 172 -10.22 -8.85 12.62
N TYR A 173 -10.58 -8.74 13.89
CA TYR A 173 -11.38 -9.76 14.58
C TYR A 173 -12.68 -10.06 13.80
N GLU A 174 -13.40 -9.02 13.40
CA GLU A 174 -14.66 -9.12 12.66
C GLU A 174 -14.48 -9.70 11.26
N SER A 175 -13.40 -9.31 10.55
CA SER A 175 -13.11 -9.84 9.22
C SER A 175 -12.71 -11.31 9.25
N HIS A 176 -12.06 -11.76 10.33
CA HIS A 176 -11.71 -13.16 10.53
C HIS A 176 -12.97 -14.02 10.69
N GLU A 177 -13.88 -13.60 11.56
CA GLU A 177 -15.16 -14.29 11.79
C GLU A 177 -16.00 -14.35 10.49
N ALA A 178 -16.10 -13.21 9.78
CA ALA A 178 -16.83 -13.14 8.52
C ALA A 178 -16.23 -14.07 7.45
N ARG A 179 -14.89 -14.17 7.35
CA ARG A 179 -14.22 -15.08 6.40
C ARG A 179 -14.54 -16.54 6.69
N ILE A 180 -14.49 -16.95 7.97
CA ILE A 180 -14.82 -18.32 8.35
C ILE A 180 -16.27 -18.64 8.00
N ARG A 181 -17.21 -17.77 8.37
CA ARG A 181 -18.64 -17.93 8.04
C ARG A 181 -18.85 -18.05 6.53
N ASN A 182 -18.31 -17.13 5.75
CA ASN A 182 -18.45 -17.14 4.28
C ASN A 182 -17.83 -18.39 3.65
N GLY A 183 -16.71 -18.89 4.21
CA GLY A 183 -16.10 -20.15 3.76
C GLY A 183 -17.02 -21.34 3.99
N PHE A 184 -17.60 -21.48 5.19
CA PHE A 184 -18.56 -22.55 5.48
C PHE A 184 -19.84 -22.42 4.66
N ASP A 185 -20.38 -21.24 4.46
CA ASP A 185 -21.54 -20.99 3.61
C ASP A 185 -21.27 -21.46 2.19
N ASN A 186 -20.11 -21.17 1.62
CA ASN A 186 -19.75 -21.64 0.28
C ASN A 186 -19.60 -23.16 0.20
N VAL A 187 -19.00 -23.80 1.20
CA VAL A 187 -18.93 -25.27 1.28
C VAL A 187 -20.32 -25.88 1.27
N GLN A 188 -21.25 -25.33 2.08
CA GLN A 188 -22.63 -25.82 2.14
C GLN A 188 -23.38 -25.60 0.82
N ARG A 189 -23.18 -24.43 0.16
CA ARG A 189 -23.80 -24.16 -1.16
C ARG A 189 -23.36 -25.18 -2.20
N VAL A 190 -22.04 -25.41 -2.32
CA VAL A 190 -21.49 -26.38 -3.27
C VAL A 190 -21.99 -27.79 -2.97
N ALA A 191 -22.09 -28.20 -1.70
CA ALA A 191 -22.64 -29.49 -1.30
C ALA A 191 -24.11 -29.66 -1.66
N ARG A 192 -24.89 -28.57 -1.83
CA ARG A 192 -26.28 -28.57 -2.32
C ARG A 192 -26.38 -28.42 -3.84
N GLY A 193 -25.28 -28.38 -4.59
CA GLY A 193 -25.26 -28.11 -6.03
C GLY A 193 -25.52 -26.66 -6.41
N GLU A 194 -25.42 -25.70 -5.45
CA GLU A 194 -25.57 -24.29 -5.69
C GLU A 194 -24.22 -23.69 -6.07
N ALA A 195 -24.20 -22.60 -6.86
CA ALA A 195 -23.00 -21.86 -7.17
C ALA A 195 -22.41 -21.18 -5.91
N PRO A 196 -21.06 -21.19 -5.71
CA PRO A 196 -20.43 -20.46 -4.63
C PRO A 196 -20.58 -18.94 -4.83
N LEU A 197 -20.53 -18.19 -3.74
CA LEU A 197 -20.48 -16.73 -3.74
C LEU A 197 -19.03 -16.24 -3.79
N TRP A 198 -18.81 -15.03 -4.31
CA TRP A 198 -17.52 -14.35 -4.35
C TRP A 198 -16.39 -15.15 -5.03
N VAL A 199 -16.74 -15.81 -6.14
CA VAL A 199 -15.77 -16.51 -6.99
C VAL A 199 -14.73 -15.50 -7.51
N ILE A 200 -13.45 -15.87 -7.44
CA ILE A 200 -12.38 -15.08 -8.02
C ILE A 200 -12.57 -15.06 -9.54
N PRO A 201 -12.52 -13.87 -10.21
CA PRO A 201 -12.84 -13.75 -11.64
C PRO A 201 -12.03 -14.66 -12.57
N GLU A 202 -10.82 -15.05 -12.15
CA GLU A 202 -9.92 -15.94 -12.90
C GLU A 202 -10.34 -17.41 -12.83
N LEU A 203 -11.29 -17.75 -11.94
CA LEU A 203 -11.79 -19.11 -11.72
C LEU A 203 -13.26 -19.28 -12.15
N GLY A 204 -13.90 -18.21 -12.63
CA GLY A 204 -15.32 -18.16 -13.00
C GLY A 204 -15.56 -18.11 -14.50
#